data_7261a1684bae3fa27af35eea595ea73c
#
_entry.id   7261a1684bae3fa27af35eea595ea73c
#
_cell.length_a   1.000
_cell.length_b   1.000
_cell.length_c   1.000
_cell.angle_alpha   90.00
_cell.angle_beta   90.00
_cell.angle_gamma   90.00
#
_symmetry.space_group_name_H-M   'P 1'
#
loop_
_entity.id
_entity.type
_entity.pdbx_description
1 polymer ?
#
loop_
_entity_poly.entity_id
_entity_poly.type
_entity_poly.pdbx_seq_one_letter_code
_entity_poly.pdbx_strand_id
1 'polypeptide(L)'
;MDALLKELPVHQGLARVFTAVGRDGFWRALVDTLRLLVPLDNALVALMRPGHVPRLLIDFDANGNRDEQEELADYSAGMYLLDPFYQAACAGISDGLHSLESVAPDQFQHSEYYLSYFSAVVGGDELQFMVNVDGAVLGLSLGRASRFSLEEQGRLLCVRDWVLAAMRRHLDLLPPEGPATEPPAGDLATLLDRFDARLTLREIETARLILQGFSSKAIAQQMGISPETVKVHRRNLYHKLNVSGHGELFALVLQPR
;
A
#
# COMPACT_ATOMS: atom_id res chain seq x y z
N MET A 1 -22.06 -3.92 -21.17
CA MET A 1 -21.82 -4.83 -20.03
C MET A 1 -20.99 -5.97 -20.56
N ASP A 2 -19.81 -6.17 -20.00
CA ASP A 2 -18.83 -7.16 -20.45
C ASP A 2 -19.47 -8.56 -20.48
N ALA A 3 -19.25 -9.30 -21.57
CA ALA A 3 -19.74 -10.68 -21.71
C ALA A 3 -19.23 -11.58 -20.58
N LEU A 4 -18.02 -11.32 -20.08
CA LEU A 4 -17.37 -12.06 -19.01
C LEU A 4 -18.17 -12.08 -17.70
N LEU A 5 -18.86 -10.98 -17.35
CA LEU A 5 -19.72 -10.92 -16.17
C LEU A 5 -20.99 -11.79 -16.26
N LYS A 6 -21.28 -12.33 -17.44
CA LYS A 6 -22.40 -13.25 -17.67
C LYS A 6 -22.00 -14.72 -17.66
N GLU A 7 -20.70 -15.00 -17.53
CA GLU A 7 -20.19 -16.37 -17.56
C GLU A 7 -20.51 -17.13 -16.28
N LEU A 8 -20.89 -18.39 -16.43
CA LEU A 8 -21.22 -19.29 -15.32
C LEU A 8 -20.10 -19.36 -14.25
N PRO A 9 -18.79 -19.46 -14.59
CA PRO A 9 -17.73 -19.49 -13.60
C PRO A 9 -17.73 -18.29 -12.66
N VAL A 10 -18.03 -17.09 -13.16
CA VAL A 10 -18.09 -15.86 -12.34
C VAL A 10 -19.24 -15.96 -11.32
N HIS A 11 -20.42 -16.41 -11.73
CA HIS A 11 -21.56 -16.60 -10.82
C HIS A 11 -21.29 -17.69 -9.78
N GLN A 12 -20.62 -18.78 -10.17
CA GLN A 12 -20.18 -19.82 -9.23
C GLN A 12 -19.13 -19.28 -8.24
N GLY A 13 -18.22 -18.43 -8.72
CA GLY A 13 -17.26 -17.71 -7.87
C GLY A 13 -17.97 -16.87 -6.83
N LEU A 14 -18.92 -16.04 -7.27
CA LEU A 14 -19.76 -15.23 -6.38
C LEU A 14 -20.46 -16.07 -5.30
N ALA A 15 -21.07 -17.19 -5.69
CA ALA A 15 -21.72 -18.09 -4.74
C ALA A 15 -20.74 -18.61 -3.68
N ARG A 16 -19.50 -18.96 -4.07
CA ARG A 16 -18.44 -19.34 -3.10
C ARG A 16 -18.07 -18.22 -2.17
N VAL A 17 -17.90 -16.99 -2.69
CA VAL A 17 -17.61 -15.80 -1.87
C VAL A 17 -18.67 -15.61 -0.82
N PHE A 18 -19.97 -15.54 -1.20
CA PHE A 18 -21.07 -15.36 -0.26
C PHE A 18 -21.18 -16.49 0.77
N THR A 19 -20.91 -17.74 0.38
CA THR A 19 -20.93 -18.88 1.30
C THR A 19 -19.80 -18.79 2.33
N ALA A 20 -18.67 -18.19 1.97
CA ALA A 20 -17.48 -18.07 2.81
C ALA A 20 -17.47 -16.81 3.70
N VAL A 21 -18.41 -15.86 3.52
CA VAL A 21 -18.47 -14.64 4.34
C VAL A 21 -18.56 -14.98 5.83
N GLY A 22 -17.68 -14.38 6.64
CA GLY A 22 -17.56 -14.65 8.09
C GLY A 22 -16.89 -15.98 8.42
N ARG A 23 -16.25 -16.66 7.47
CA ARG A 23 -15.59 -17.96 7.65
C ARG A 23 -14.19 -17.96 7.04
N ASP A 24 -13.38 -18.94 7.46
CA ASP A 24 -12.10 -19.22 6.82
C ASP A 24 -12.29 -19.48 5.32
N GLY A 25 -11.31 -19.04 4.52
CA GLY A 25 -11.34 -19.19 3.07
C GLY A 25 -12.07 -18.08 2.30
N PHE A 26 -12.69 -17.11 2.97
CA PHE A 26 -13.36 -15.98 2.30
C PHE A 26 -12.44 -15.24 1.34
N TRP A 27 -11.29 -14.81 1.83
CA TRP A 27 -10.33 -14.05 1.02
C TRP A 27 -9.86 -14.83 -0.21
N ARG A 28 -9.59 -16.12 -0.02
CA ARG A 28 -9.21 -17.00 -1.13
C ARG A 28 -10.31 -17.10 -2.17
N ALA A 29 -11.55 -17.30 -1.74
CA ALA A 29 -12.70 -17.35 -2.64
C ALA A 29 -12.90 -16.03 -3.40
N LEU A 30 -12.67 -14.89 -2.73
CA LEU A 30 -12.76 -13.56 -3.33
C LEU A 30 -11.67 -13.36 -4.39
N VAL A 31 -10.40 -13.61 -4.05
CA VAL A 31 -9.27 -13.50 -4.98
C VAL A 31 -9.45 -14.42 -6.18
N ASP A 32 -9.79 -15.70 -5.97
CA ASP A 32 -10.03 -16.65 -7.05
C ASP A 32 -11.19 -16.21 -7.97
N THR A 33 -12.20 -15.53 -7.43
CA THR A 33 -13.30 -14.98 -8.23
C THR A 33 -12.86 -13.77 -9.05
N LEU A 34 -12.07 -12.86 -8.46
CA LEU A 34 -11.52 -11.69 -9.17
C LEU A 34 -10.55 -12.10 -10.28
N ARG A 35 -9.81 -13.20 -10.11
CA ARG A 35 -8.94 -13.78 -11.15
C ARG A 35 -9.69 -14.27 -12.39
N LEU A 36 -10.99 -14.56 -12.28
CA LEU A 36 -11.82 -14.85 -13.45
C LEU A 36 -12.12 -13.60 -14.29
N LEU A 37 -12.01 -12.41 -13.69
CA LEU A 37 -12.28 -11.13 -14.35
C LEU A 37 -11.02 -10.51 -14.96
N VAL A 38 -9.89 -10.61 -14.24
CA VAL A 38 -8.60 -10.04 -14.64
C VAL A 38 -7.47 -10.97 -14.23
N PRO A 39 -6.39 -11.09 -15.03
CA PRO A 39 -5.18 -11.81 -14.63
C PRO A 39 -4.50 -11.10 -13.47
N LEU A 40 -4.14 -11.85 -12.43
CA LEU A 40 -3.41 -11.37 -11.24
C LEU A 40 -2.23 -12.29 -10.98
N ASP A 41 -1.09 -11.71 -10.64
CA ASP A 41 0.10 -12.45 -10.23
C ASP A 41 0.14 -12.66 -8.70
N ASN A 42 -0.35 -11.67 -7.94
CA ASN A 42 -0.40 -11.71 -6.48
C ASN A 42 -1.60 -10.93 -5.93
N ALA A 43 -1.93 -11.17 -4.67
CA ALA A 43 -2.89 -10.38 -3.91
C ALA A 43 -2.53 -10.41 -2.43
N LEU A 44 -2.70 -9.26 -1.75
CA LEU A 44 -2.46 -9.09 -0.33
C LEU A 44 -3.69 -8.46 0.31
N VAL A 45 -4.08 -8.96 1.47
CA VAL A 45 -5.11 -8.32 2.30
C VAL A 45 -4.47 -7.80 3.57
N ALA A 46 -4.62 -6.51 3.81
CA ALA A 46 -4.05 -5.84 4.97
C ALA A 46 -5.08 -4.93 5.66
N LEU A 47 -5.07 -4.94 6.98
CA LEU A 47 -5.79 -3.95 7.79
C LEU A 47 -4.78 -2.88 8.22
N MET A 48 -4.97 -1.67 7.71
CA MET A 48 -4.09 -0.53 7.88
C MET A 48 -4.69 0.45 8.89
N ARG A 49 -3.95 0.73 9.96
CA ARG A 49 -4.32 1.76 10.95
C ARG A 49 -3.22 2.83 10.99
N PRO A 50 -3.58 4.13 10.97
CA PRO A 50 -2.58 5.19 11.14
C PRO A 50 -1.73 4.97 12.39
N GLY A 51 -0.39 5.04 12.23
CA GLY A 51 0.54 4.86 13.33
C GLY A 51 0.75 3.42 13.83
N HIS A 52 0.27 2.42 13.10
CA HIS A 52 0.46 1.00 13.43
C HIS A 52 1.02 0.24 12.22
N VAL A 53 1.74 -0.85 12.51
CA VAL A 53 2.14 -1.81 11.46
C VAL A 53 0.87 -2.41 10.84
N PRO A 54 0.75 -2.47 9.50
CA PRO A 54 -0.39 -3.13 8.86
C PRO A 54 -0.49 -4.59 9.29
N ARG A 55 -1.69 -5.01 9.67
CA ARG A 55 -1.94 -6.41 9.95
C ARG A 55 -2.25 -7.14 8.65
N LEU A 56 -1.42 -8.08 8.29
CA LEU A 56 -1.60 -8.89 7.09
C LEU A 56 -2.58 -10.04 7.39
N LEU A 57 -3.63 -10.17 6.58
CA LEU A 57 -4.70 -11.15 6.75
C LEU A 57 -4.56 -12.32 5.79
N ILE A 58 -4.04 -12.08 4.58
CA ILE A 58 -3.73 -13.09 3.58
C ILE A 58 -2.64 -12.56 2.66
N ASP A 59 -1.77 -13.44 2.23
CA ASP A 59 -0.89 -13.28 1.09
C ASP A 59 -1.17 -14.38 0.07
N PHE A 60 -1.20 -14.03 -1.21
CA PHE A 60 -1.47 -14.91 -2.31
C PHE A 60 -0.48 -14.65 -3.44
N ASP A 61 0.32 -15.66 -3.77
CA ASP A 61 1.15 -15.69 -4.97
C ASP A 61 0.63 -16.73 -5.95
N ALA A 62 0.35 -16.32 -7.20
CA ALA A 62 -0.12 -17.21 -8.24
C ALA A 62 0.93 -18.23 -8.67
N ASN A 63 2.21 -17.90 -8.53
CA ASN A 63 3.34 -18.68 -9.03
C ASN A 63 3.97 -19.57 -7.96
N GLY A 64 3.70 -19.34 -6.67
CA GLY A 64 4.22 -20.13 -5.55
C GLY A 64 5.74 -20.12 -5.40
N ASN A 65 6.42 -19.10 -5.94
CA ASN A 65 7.87 -19.04 -6.06
C ASN A 65 8.53 -18.08 -5.05
N ARG A 66 7.74 -17.44 -4.15
CA ARG A 66 8.24 -16.44 -3.23
C ARG A 66 8.66 -17.04 -1.90
N ASP A 67 9.67 -16.45 -1.30
CA ASP A 67 9.89 -16.55 0.14
C ASP A 67 8.95 -15.54 0.84
N GLU A 68 7.65 -15.91 0.88
CA GLU A 68 6.58 -15.10 1.44
C GLU A 68 6.90 -14.57 2.85
N GLN A 69 7.65 -15.35 3.65
CA GLN A 69 7.99 -14.96 5.02
C GLN A 69 9.00 -13.81 5.08
N GLU A 70 10.01 -13.80 4.21
CA GLU A 70 11.03 -12.75 4.19
C GLU A 70 10.45 -11.43 3.64
N GLU A 71 9.69 -11.50 2.54
CA GLU A 71 9.07 -10.32 1.90
C GLU A 71 8.04 -9.63 2.82
N LEU A 72 7.20 -10.42 3.52
CA LEU A 72 6.23 -9.88 4.47
C LEU A 72 6.91 -9.36 5.75
N ALA A 73 8.04 -9.95 6.15
CA ALA A 73 8.84 -9.45 7.26
C ALA A 73 9.43 -8.07 6.93
N ASP A 74 9.98 -7.87 5.74
CA ASP A 74 10.51 -6.58 5.28
C ASP A 74 9.42 -5.51 5.21
N TYR A 75 8.24 -5.86 4.68
CA TYR A 75 7.10 -4.95 4.68
C TYR A 75 6.74 -4.50 6.08
N SER A 76 6.58 -5.45 7.01
CA SER A 76 6.23 -5.18 8.41
C SER A 76 7.35 -4.48 9.18
N ALA A 77 8.61 -4.66 8.79
CA ALA A 77 9.77 -4.01 9.42
C ALA A 77 9.85 -2.50 9.14
N GLY A 78 9.14 -1.99 8.13
CA GLY A 78 9.10 -0.55 7.86
C GLY A 78 8.78 -0.14 6.42
N MET A 79 8.82 -1.06 5.45
CA MET A 79 8.54 -0.73 4.05
C MET A 79 7.12 -0.18 3.86
N TYR A 80 6.15 -0.63 4.67
CA TYR A 80 4.77 -0.14 4.65
C TYR A 80 4.66 1.38 4.85
N LEU A 81 5.62 2.01 5.55
CA LEU A 81 5.65 3.46 5.74
C LEU A 81 5.87 4.24 4.43
N LEU A 82 6.39 3.58 3.41
CA LEU A 82 6.64 4.16 2.08
C LEU A 82 5.62 3.69 1.04
N ASP A 83 4.74 2.77 1.41
CA ASP A 83 3.67 2.29 0.55
C ASP A 83 2.65 3.41 0.26
N PRO A 84 2.41 3.78 -1.02
CA PRO A 84 1.45 4.82 -1.38
C PRO A 84 0.03 4.54 -0.89
N PHE A 85 -0.41 3.28 -0.85
CA PHE A 85 -1.73 2.92 -0.37
C PHE A 85 -1.85 3.04 1.15
N TYR A 86 -0.81 2.67 1.90
CA TYR A 86 -0.77 2.92 3.34
C TYR A 86 -0.79 4.42 3.65
N GLN A 87 -0.04 5.23 2.89
CA GLN A 87 -0.05 6.69 3.03
C GLN A 87 -1.43 7.27 2.71
N ALA A 88 -2.09 6.77 1.66
CA ALA A 88 -3.45 7.16 1.30
C ALA A 88 -4.47 6.76 2.38
N ALA A 89 -4.33 5.58 2.98
CA ALA A 89 -5.13 5.14 4.12
C ALA A 89 -4.98 6.08 5.31
N CYS A 90 -3.74 6.47 5.65
CA CYS A 90 -3.45 7.44 6.71
C CYS A 90 -4.00 8.85 6.41
N ALA A 91 -4.09 9.22 5.14
CA ALA A 91 -4.64 10.49 4.68
C ALA A 91 -6.19 10.50 4.59
N GLY A 92 -6.85 9.38 4.87
CA GLY A 92 -8.31 9.27 4.88
C GLY A 92 -8.92 9.03 3.50
N ILE A 93 -8.35 8.09 2.74
CA ILE A 93 -8.88 7.68 1.44
C ILE A 93 -10.33 7.20 1.55
N SER A 94 -11.16 7.50 0.54
CA SER A 94 -12.55 7.03 0.48
C SER A 94 -12.63 5.55 0.10
N ASP A 95 -13.76 4.92 0.44
CA ASP A 95 -14.07 3.57 -0.05
C ASP A 95 -14.07 3.53 -1.58
N GLY A 96 -13.44 2.50 -2.15
CA GLY A 96 -13.36 2.40 -3.60
C GLY A 96 -12.38 1.38 -4.13
N LEU A 97 -12.27 1.37 -5.45
CA LEU A 97 -11.15 0.77 -6.18
C LEU A 97 -10.20 1.88 -6.58
N HIS A 98 -8.97 1.80 -6.13
CA HIS A 98 -7.93 2.81 -6.37
C HIS A 98 -6.77 2.19 -7.14
N SER A 99 -6.21 2.96 -8.08
CA SER A 99 -5.02 2.55 -8.83
C SER A 99 -3.76 3.11 -8.20
N LEU A 100 -2.64 2.41 -8.40
CA LEU A 100 -1.32 2.91 -8.02
C LEU A 100 -1.08 4.33 -8.57
N GLU A 101 -1.46 4.57 -9.83
CA GLU A 101 -1.31 5.89 -10.47
C GLU A 101 -2.08 7.01 -9.73
N SER A 102 -3.21 6.68 -9.08
CA SER A 102 -4.03 7.66 -8.34
C SER A 102 -3.47 8.05 -6.98
N VAL A 103 -2.63 7.22 -6.37
CA VAL A 103 -2.10 7.42 -5.01
C VAL A 103 -0.58 7.61 -4.97
N ALA A 104 0.13 7.09 -5.95
CA ALA A 104 1.59 7.13 -5.97
C ALA A 104 2.12 8.55 -6.23
N PRO A 105 3.26 8.90 -5.62
CA PRO A 105 3.99 10.13 -5.91
C PRO A 105 4.50 10.17 -7.34
N ASP A 106 4.77 11.37 -7.85
CA ASP A 106 5.18 11.60 -9.25
C ASP A 106 6.51 10.97 -9.66
N GLN A 107 7.37 10.59 -8.71
CA GLN A 107 8.61 9.85 -8.95
C GLN A 107 8.66 8.49 -8.26
N PHE A 108 7.50 7.88 -8.02
CA PHE A 108 7.39 6.60 -7.33
C PHE A 108 8.32 5.52 -7.90
N GLN A 109 8.40 5.37 -9.22
CA GLN A 109 9.25 4.37 -9.88
C GLN A 109 10.76 4.58 -9.66
N HIS A 110 11.18 5.75 -9.18
CA HIS A 110 12.56 6.07 -8.84
C HIS A 110 12.80 6.06 -7.32
N SER A 111 11.78 5.73 -6.52
CA SER A 111 11.92 5.59 -5.07
C SER A 111 12.65 4.30 -4.71
N GLU A 112 13.33 4.30 -3.57
CA GLU A 112 13.97 3.08 -3.05
C GLU A 112 12.92 2.01 -2.71
N TYR A 113 11.73 2.39 -2.27
CA TYR A 113 10.63 1.45 -2.05
C TYR A 113 10.27 0.69 -3.32
N TYR A 114 10.13 1.40 -4.45
CA TYR A 114 9.87 0.74 -5.73
C TYR A 114 11.01 -0.17 -6.15
N LEU A 115 12.27 0.31 -6.07
CA LEU A 115 13.44 -0.40 -6.58
C LEU A 115 13.83 -1.60 -5.71
N SER A 116 13.70 -1.48 -4.38
CA SER A 116 14.16 -2.52 -3.44
C SER A 116 13.06 -3.50 -3.03
N TYR A 117 11.78 -3.13 -3.16
CA TYR A 117 10.66 -3.93 -2.67
C TYR A 117 9.55 -4.09 -3.71
N PHE A 118 8.86 -3.00 -4.08
CA PHE A 118 7.62 -3.05 -4.87
C PHE A 118 7.78 -3.80 -6.20
N SER A 119 8.83 -3.52 -6.97
CA SER A 119 9.04 -4.13 -8.28
C SER A 119 9.28 -5.65 -8.23
N ALA A 120 9.82 -6.15 -7.14
CA ALA A 120 10.07 -7.58 -6.93
C ALA A 120 8.83 -8.29 -6.36
N VAL A 121 8.15 -7.67 -5.40
CA VAL A 121 7.06 -8.28 -4.62
C VAL A 121 5.69 -8.08 -5.26
N VAL A 122 5.35 -6.86 -5.64
CA VAL A 122 4.04 -6.53 -6.23
C VAL A 122 4.07 -6.64 -7.75
N GLY A 123 5.15 -6.14 -8.37
CA GLY A 123 5.36 -6.19 -9.81
C GLY A 123 5.37 -4.80 -10.46
N GLY A 124 4.67 -4.65 -11.60
CA GLY A 124 4.67 -3.41 -12.40
C GLY A 124 3.48 -2.50 -12.16
N ASP A 125 2.35 -3.04 -11.64
CA ASP A 125 1.13 -2.27 -11.40
C ASP A 125 0.27 -2.90 -10.29
N GLU A 126 -0.55 -2.07 -9.67
CA GLU A 126 -1.38 -2.45 -8.54
C GLU A 126 -2.72 -1.70 -8.54
N LEU A 127 -3.78 -2.43 -8.22
CA LEU A 127 -5.11 -1.89 -7.92
C LEU A 127 -5.51 -2.36 -6.52
N GLN A 128 -6.11 -1.48 -5.71
CA GLN A 128 -6.60 -1.87 -4.39
C GLN A 128 -8.08 -1.54 -4.20
N PHE A 129 -8.84 -2.52 -3.71
CA PHE A 129 -10.13 -2.25 -3.09
C PHE A 129 -9.89 -1.82 -1.66
N MET A 130 -10.36 -0.64 -1.28
CA MET A 130 -10.16 -0.06 0.04
C MET A 130 -11.51 0.24 0.71
N VAL A 131 -11.65 -0.18 1.97
CA VAL A 131 -12.87 -0.04 2.78
C VAL A 131 -12.51 0.52 4.14
N ASN A 132 -13.13 1.63 4.53
CA ASN A 132 -12.98 2.21 5.87
C ASN A 132 -13.78 1.38 6.90
N VAL A 133 -13.13 0.94 7.97
CA VAL A 133 -13.70 0.11 9.04
C VAL A 133 -13.11 0.53 10.39
N ASP A 134 -13.94 1.02 11.31
CA ASP A 134 -13.59 1.31 12.72
C ASP A 134 -12.21 1.97 12.95
N GLY A 135 -11.95 3.07 12.23
CA GLY A 135 -10.69 3.82 12.35
C GLY A 135 -9.48 3.16 11.67
N ALA A 136 -9.72 2.14 10.85
CA ALA A 136 -8.75 1.48 10.00
C ALA A 136 -9.23 1.50 8.54
N VAL A 137 -8.34 1.14 7.61
CA VAL A 137 -8.67 0.85 6.22
C VAL A 137 -8.31 -0.59 5.92
N LEU A 138 -9.30 -1.37 5.49
CA LEU A 138 -9.08 -2.70 4.96
C LEU A 138 -8.75 -2.58 3.47
N GLY A 139 -7.56 -3.02 3.07
CA GLY A 139 -7.10 -3.06 1.68
C GLY A 139 -7.03 -4.48 1.14
N LEU A 140 -7.56 -4.68 -0.07
CA LEU A 140 -7.28 -5.86 -0.90
C LEU A 140 -6.47 -5.39 -2.10
N SER A 141 -5.17 -5.63 -2.06
CA SER A 141 -4.21 -5.40 -3.12
C SER A 141 -4.31 -6.48 -4.19
N LEU A 142 -4.25 -6.06 -5.45
CA LEU A 142 -4.21 -6.90 -6.63
C LEU A 142 -3.01 -6.47 -7.47
N GLY A 143 -1.93 -7.26 -7.46
CA GLY A 143 -0.68 -6.95 -8.12
C GLY A 143 -0.42 -7.80 -9.35
N ARG A 144 0.36 -7.25 -10.30
CA ARG A 144 0.85 -7.96 -11.49
C ARG A 144 2.05 -7.27 -12.14
N ALA A 145 2.81 -8.04 -12.92
CA ALA A 145 4.00 -7.55 -13.61
C ALA A 145 3.71 -6.50 -14.71
N SER A 146 2.55 -6.58 -15.36
CA SER A 146 2.16 -5.65 -16.44
C SER A 146 1.06 -4.70 -15.99
N ARG A 147 0.91 -3.54 -16.67
CA ARG A 147 -0.16 -2.59 -16.34
C ARG A 147 -1.55 -3.17 -16.57
N PHE A 148 -2.49 -2.82 -15.70
CA PHE A 148 -3.90 -3.07 -15.92
C PHE A 148 -4.43 -2.17 -17.03
N SER A 149 -5.02 -2.78 -18.06
CA SER A 149 -5.69 -2.03 -19.13
C SER A 149 -6.95 -1.33 -18.60
N LEU A 150 -7.41 -0.29 -19.31
CA LEU A 150 -8.66 0.40 -18.96
C LEU A 150 -9.87 -0.54 -18.97
N GLU A 151 -9.87 -1.56 -19.84
CA GLU A 151 -10.92 -2.57 -19.89
C GLU A 151 -10.93 -3.44 -18.62
N GLU A 152 -9.76 -3.91 -18.15
CA GLU A 152 -9.61 -4.70 -16.92
C GLU A 152 -10.00 -3.87 -15.68
N GLN A 153 -9.55 -2.62 -15.62
CA GLN A 153 -9.99 -1.69 -14.57
C GLN A 153 -11.51 -1.49 -14.60
N GLY A 154 -12.11 -1.35 -15.78
CA GLY A 154 -13.55 -1.25 -15.96
C GLY A 154 -14.30 -2.49 -15.46
N ARG A 155 -13.77 -3.70 -15.68
CA ARG A 155 -14.34 -4.94 -15.15
C ARG A 155 -14.35 -4.97 -13.62
N LEU A 156 -13.23 -4.56 -12.99
CA LEU A 156 -13.14 -4.48 -11.52
C LEU A 156 -14.04 -3.38 -10.95
N LEU A 157 -14.20 -2.25 -11.67
CA LEU A 157 -15.15 -1.20 -11.29
C LEU A 157 -16.61 -1.69 -11.33
N CYS A 158 -16.97 -2.54 -12.29
CA CYS A 158 -18.32 -3.12 -12.36
C CYS A 158 -18.67 -4.00 -11.16
N VAL A 159 -17.66 -4.60 -10.52
CA VAL A 159 -17.86 -5.49 -9.36
C VAL A 159 -17.54 -4.81 -8.02
N ARG A 160 -17.05 -3.58 -8.06
CA ARG A 160 -16.56 -2.83 -6.89
C ARG A 160 -17.54 -2.88 -5.73
N ASP A 161 -18.76 -2.52 -5.94
CA ASP A 161 -19.73 -2.30 -4.86
C ASP A 161 -20.04 -3.59 -4.07
N TRP A 162 -20.15 -4.73 -4.77
CA TRP A 162 -20.36 -5.99 -4.07
C TRP A 162 -19.07 -6.51 -3.41
N VAL A 163 -17.87 -6.23 -3.99
CA VAL A 163 -16.59 -6.58 -3.38
C VAL A 163 -16.44 -5.82 -2.05
N LEU A 164 -16.60 -4.50 -2.05
CA LEU A 164 -16.52 -3.68 -0.85
C LEU A 164 -17.55 -4.12 0.21
N ALA A 165 -18.79 -4.40 -0.19
CA ALA A 165 -19.83 -4.89 0.70
C ALA A 165 -19.48 -6.26 1.31
N ALA A 166 -18.94 -7.20 0.50
CA ALA A 166 -18.52 -8.51 0.97
C ALA A 166 -17.34 -8.43 1.94
N MET A 167 -16.34 -7.59 1.63
CA MET A 167 -15.19 -7.34 2.51
C MET A 167 -15.63 -6.79 3.88
N ARG A 168 -16.48 -5.75 3.88
CA ARG A 168 -17.02 -5.18 5.12
C ARG A 168 -17.81 -6.22 5.91
N ARG A 169 -18.73 -6.91 5.24
CA ARG A 169 -19.57 -7.92 5.89
C ARG A 169 -18.78 -9.09 6.45
N HIS A 170 -17.69 -9.47 5.79
CA HIS A 170 -16.81 -10.52 6.31
C HIS A 170 -16.20 -10.11 7.64
N LEU A 171 -15.65 -8.89 7.75
CA LEU A 171 -15.09 -8.39 9.01
C LEU A 171 -16.15 -8.27 10.12
N ASP A 172 -17.35 -7.76 9.80
CA ASP A 172 -18.45 -7.62 10.78
C ASP A 172 -18.83 -8.96 11.44
N LEU A 173 -18.60 -10.08 10.75
CA LEU A 173 -18.96 -11.42 11.23
C LEU A 173 -17.79 -12.16 11.89
N LEU A 174 -16.58 -11.62 11.82
CA LEU A 174 -15.46 -12.16 12.57
C LEU A 174 -15.61 -11.79 14.05
N PRO A 175 -15.09 -12.63 14.96
CA PRO A 175 -15.03 -12.28 16.38
C PRO A 175 -14.31 -10.93 16.54
N PRO A 176 -14.78 -10.06 17.45
CA PRO A 176 -14.06 -8.83 17.74
C PRO A 176 -12.64 -9.19 18.20
N GLU A 177 -11.67 -8.57 17.57
CA GLU A 177 -10.29 -8.74 17.98
C GLU A 177 -10.07 -8.13 19.36
N GLY A 178 -9.28 -8.82 20.18
CA GLY A 178 -8.78 -8.24 21.41
C GLY A 178 -8.05 -6.92 21.15
N PRO A 179 -7.84 -6.08 22.17
CA PRO A 179 -7.12 -4.83 22.02
C PRO A 179 -5.77 -5.11 21.32
N ALA A 180 -5.48 -4.32 20.31
CA ALA A 180 -4.22 -4.43 19.56
C ALA A 180 -3.05 -4.42 20.56
N THR A 181 -2.40 -5.56 20.73
CA THR A 181 -1.25 -5.74 21.63
C THR A 181 0.05 -5.27 20.99
N GLU A 182 0.00 -4.84 19.73
CA GLU A 182 1.18 -4.35 19.04
C GLU A 182 1.52 -2.93 19.49
N PRO A 183 2.79 -2.66 19.84
CA PRO A 183 3.20 -1.31 20.15
C PRO A 183 2.93 -0.42 18.94
N PRO A 184 2.57 0.86 19.14
CA PRO A 184 2.43 1.78 18.03
C PRO A 184 3.75 1.79 17.26
N ALA A 185 3.71 1.39 16.01
CA ALA A 185 4.84 1.60 15.12
C ALA A 185 4.95 3.11 14.91
N GLY A 186 6.15 3.64 15.07
CA GLY A 186 6.39 5.02 14.72
C GLY A 186 5.98 5.25 13.26
N ASP A 187 5.28 6.33 12.99
CA ASP A 187 5.15 6.81 11.63
C ASP A 187 6.52 7.23 11.08
N LEU A 188 6.62 7.51 9.79
CA LEU A 188 7.86 7.95 9.17
C LEU A 188 8.41 9.23 9.84
N ALA A 189 7.54 10.11 10.37
CA ALA A 189 7.94 11.27 11.14
C ALA A 189 8.61 10.85 12.44
N THR A 190 8.05 9.91 13.19
CA THR A 190 8.64 9.36 14.43
C THR A 190 10.01 8.72 14.18
N LEU A 191 10.19 8.01 13.05
CA LEU A 191 11.53 7.49 12.68
C LEU A 191 12.53 8.60 12.38
N LEU A 192 12.06 9.71 11.81
CA LEU A 192 12.89 10.88 11.54
C LEU A 192 13.14 11.73 12.78
N ASP A 193 12.26 11.71 13.79
CA ASP A 193 12.41 12.45 15.05
C ASP A 193 13.70 12.06 15.81
N ARG A 194 14.22 10.84 15.62
CA ARG A 194 15.53 10.44 16.16
C ARG A 194 16.69 11.30 15.66
N PHE A 195 16.48 12.07 14.60
CA PHE A 195 17.43 13.03 14.05
C PHE A 195 17.10 14.48 14.40
N ASP A 196 16.07 14.73 15.23
CA ASP A 196 15.54 16.06 15.56
C ASP A 196 16.62 17.01 16.11
N ALA A 197 17.54 16.51 16.93
CA ALA A 197 18.68 17.30 17.40
C ALA A 197 19.62 17.82 16.28
N ARG A 198 19.51 17.30 15.07
CA ARG A 198 20.34 17.64 13.91
C ARG A 198 19.57 18.35 12.80
N LEU A 199 18.28 18.05 12.68
CA LEU A 199 17.42 18.51 11.57
C LEU A 199 16.43 19.56 12.05
N THR A 200 16.10 20.49 11.19
CA THR A 200 14.96 21.38 11.38
C THR A 200 13.66 20.70 10.95
N LEU A 201 12.52 21.17 11.45
CA LEU A 201 11.20 20.67 11.05
C LEU A 201 11.01 20.64 9.51
N ARG A 202 11.54 21.66 8.80
CA ARG A 202 11.46 21.71 7.33
C ARG A 202 12.37 20.68 6.65
N GLU A 203 13.48 20.35 7.24
CA GLU A 203 14.36 19.29 6.74
C GLU A 203 13.77 17.91 7.00
N ILE A 204 13.11 17.69 8.15
CA ILE A 204 12.36 16.46 8.46
C ILE A 204 11.20 16.28 7.48
N GLU A 205 10.40 17.31 7.25
CA GLU A 205 9.31 17.29 6.27
C GLU A 205 9.81 16.99 4.85
N THR A 206 10.94 17.63 4.47
CA THR A 206 11.61 17.36 3.18
C THR A 206 12.10 15.92 3.09
N ALA A 207 12.72 15.38 4.15
CA ALA A 207 13.20 13.99 4.19
C ALA A 207 12.06 13.00 4.01
N ARG A 208 10.93 13.21 4.70
CA ARG A 208 9.73 12.39 4.59
C ARG A 208 9.23 12.31 3.13
N LEU A 209 9.08 13.46 2.50
CA LEU A 209 8.57 13.54 1.12
C LEU A 209 9.56 12.96 0.09
N ILE A 210 10.87 13.10 0.32
CA ILE A 210 11.90 12.44 -0.50
C ILE A 210 11.79 10.93 -0.41
N LEU A 211 11.70 10.38 0.81
CA LEU A 211 11.60 8.93 1.04
C LEU A 211 10.33 8.35 0.42
N GLN A 212 9.24 9.09 0.43
CA GLN A 212 7.98 8.71 -0.22
C GLN A 212 8.06 8.76 -1.77
N GLY A 213 9.08 9.36 -2.36
CA GLY A 213 9.27 9.41 -3.81
C GLY A 213 8.67 10.64 -4.51
N PHE A 214 8.53 11.76 -3.81
CA PHE A 214 8.11 13.02 -4.44
C PHE A 214 9.27 13.76 -5.09
N SER A 215 9.03 14.33 -6.27
CA SER A 215 9.98 15.24 -6.93
C SER A 215 10.14 16.55 -6.16
N SER A 216 11.25 17.25 -6.37
CA SER A 216 11.46 18.58 -5.76
C SER A 216 10.34 19.58 -6.13
N LYS A 217 9.70 19.43 -7.30
CA LYS A 217 8.56 20.25 -7.72
C LYS A 217 7.31 19.92 -6.92
N ALA A 218 7.00 18.64 -6.75
CA ALA A 218 5.86 18.18 -5.96
C ALA A 218 6.03 18.52 -4.47
N ILE A 219 7.24 18.35 -3.91
CA ILE A 219 7.60 18.77 -2.55
C ILE A 219 7.37 20.28 -2.37
N ALA A 220 7.85 21.10 -3.31
CA ALA A 220 7.67 22.54 -3.27
C ALA A 220 6.19 22.94 -3.23
N GLN A 221 5.37 22.28 -4.02
CA GLN A 221 3.92 22.51 -4.04
C GLN A 221 3.27 22.12 -2.71
N GLN A 222 3.60 20.98 -2.13
CA GLN A 222 3.04 20.53 -0.85
C GLN A 222 3.47 21.42 0.32
N MET A 223 4.74 21.85 0.34
CA MET A 223 5.28 22.69 1.41
C MET A 223 4.97 24.18 1.24
N GLY A 224 4.41 24.61 0.10
CA GLY A 224 4.14 26.03 -0.22
C GLY A 224 5.40 26.88 -0.37
N ILE A 225 6.49 26.31 -0.93
CA ILE A 225 7.80 26.98 -1.12
C ILE A 225 8.29 26.82 -2.57
N SER A 226 9.43 27.44 -2.91
CA SER A 226 10.01 27.28 -4.25
C SER A 226 10.78 25.95 -4.39
N PRO A 227 10.88 25.37 -5.62
CA PRO A 227 11.73 24.20 -5.86
C PRO A 227 13.20 24.43 -5.49
N GLU A 228 13.69 25.65 -5.64
CA GLU A 228 15.05 26.05 -5.24
C GLU A 228 15.22 25.94 -3.72
N THR A 229 14.21 26.37 -2.96
CA THR A 229 14.21 26.24 -1.50
C THR A 229 14.22 24.76 -1.08
N VAL A 230 13.47 23.89 -1.77
CA VAL A 230 13.52 22.42 -1.55
C VAL A 230 14.93 21.88 -1.79
N LYS A 231 15.60 22.29 -2.87
CA LYS A 231 16.99 21.89 -3.14
C LYS A 231 17.94 22.32 -2.03
N VAL A 232 17.72 23.50 -1.43
CA VAL A 232 18.52 23.96 -0.27
C VAL A 232 18.26 23.07 0.94
N HIS A 233 16.99 22.79 1.27
CA HIS A 233 16.65 21.90 2.40
C HIS A 233 17.25 20.51 2.19
N ARG A 234 17.13 19.93 0.98
CA ARG A 234 17.72 18.62 0.65
C ARG A 234 19.23 18.61 0.80
N ARG A 235 19.94 19.64 0.30
CA ARG A 235 21.39 19.74 0.47
C ARG A 235 21.80 19.82 1.93
N ASN A 236 21.10 20.63 2.73
CA ASN A 236 21.40 20.78 4.15
C ASN A 236 21.10 19.49 4.93
N LEU A 237 19.97 18.84 4.64
CA LEU A 237 19.60 17.54 5.16
C LEU A 237 20.71 16.50 4.91
N TYR A 238 21.12 16.34 3.65
CA TYR A 238 22.16 15.37 3.28
C TYR A 238 23.50 15.67 3.97
N HIS A 239 23.89 16.92 4.01
CA HIS A 239 25.10 17.33 4.72
C HIS A 239 25.05 17.03 6.23
N LYS A 240 23.93 17.35 6.89
CA LYS A 240 23.75 17.13 8.34
C LYS A 240 23.70 15.65 8.71
N LEU A 241 23.12 14.81 7.88
CA LEU A 241 23.05 13.37 8.08
C LEU A 241 24.27 12.62 7.55
N ASN A 242 25.20 13.33 6.86
CA ASN A 242 26.36 12.75 6.20
C ASN A 242 25.98 11.64 5.21
N VAL A 243 24.96 11.92 4.37
CA VAL A 243 24.50 11.02 3.30
C VAL A 243 24.70 11.70 1.93
N SER A 244 25.02 10.93 0.91
CA SER A 244 25.32 11.45 -0.44
C SER A 244 24.10 11.40 -1.37
N GLY A 245 23.04 10.66 -1.01
CA GLY A 245 21.90 10.47 -1.87
C GLY A 245 20.71 9.85 -1.18
N HIS A 246 19.72 9.53 -2.02
CA HIS A 246 18.42 9.00 -1.61
C HIS A 246 18.55 7.61 -0.97
N GLY A 247 19.32 6.69 -1.59
CA GLY A 247 19.51 5.34 -1.06
C GLY A 247 20.18 5.31 0.31
N GLU A 248 21.19 6.18 0.54
CA GLU A 248 21.82 6.27 1.86
C GLU A 248 20.88 6.88 2.90
N LEU A 249 20.02 7.84 2.53
CA LEU A 249 18.98 8.36 3.41
C LEU A 249 17.99 7.28 3.77
N PHE A 250 17.53 6.50 2.80
CA PHE A 250 16.64 5.36 2.98
C PHE A 250 17.25 4.34 3.96
N ALA A 251 18.48 3.87 3.68
CA ALA A 251 19.17 2.92 4.54
C ALA A 251 19.33 3.44 5.97
N LEU A 252 19.68 4.73 6.13
CA LEU A 252 19.84 5.34 7.44
C LEU A 252 18.55 5.39 8.25
N VAL A 253 17.40 5.58 7.59
CA VAL A 253 16.10 5.77 8.26
C VAL A 253 15.40 4.44 8.53
N LEU A 254 15.43 3.48 7.62
CA LEU A 254 14.66 2.25 7.68
C LEU A 254 15.45 1.00 8.08
N GLN A 255 16.79 1.02 7.99
CA GLN A 255 17.57 -0.11 8.49
C GLN A 255 17.65 -0.08 10.03
N PRO A 256 17.25 -1.17 10.71
CA PRO A 256 17.50 -1.30 12.15
C PRO A 256 19.00 -1.33 12.41
N ARG A 257 19.44 -0.58 13.42
CA ARG A 257 20.79 -0.68 13.94
C ARG A 257 20.90 -1.89 14.85
#